data_061114a312e2ad8732a39ef8264a5243
#
_entry.id   061114a312e2ad8732a39ef8264a5243
#
_cell.length_a   1.000
_cell.length_b   1.000
_cell.length_c   1.000
_cell.angle_alpha   90.00
_cell.angle_beta   90.00
_cell.angle_gamma   90.00
#
_symmetry.space_group_name_H-M   'P 1'
#
loop_
_entity.id
_entity.type
_entity.pdbx_description
1 polymer ?
#
loop_
_entity_poly.entity_id
_entity_poly.type
_entity_poly.pdbx_seq_one_letter_code
_entity_poly.pdbx_strand_id
1 'polypeptide(L)'
;SGESIGTKLISVAGNVNRPGVFEIPFGTTVREILYDLAGGIQHDRKIQLIQFGGASGKIADASILDTPYTYEDLRAAGVMVGSGGMLVIDERTSVLDFLRMNQEFFWEESCGQCTPCREGNLHIKIILDKMAAGTATREDIAIMIKIARVMSMSSLCGLGETAQNTLMSAMKVFPDLFDIGGARA
;
A
#
# COMPACT_ATOMS: atom_id res chain seq x y z
N SER A 1 19.08 -4.61 -17.62
CA SER A 1 18.42 -3.81 -18.64
C SER A 1 17.23 -4.58 -19.21
N GLY A 2 16.08 -4.30 -18.71
CA GLY A 2 14.81 -4.86 -19.15
C GLY A 2 14.15 -3.95 -20.20
N GLU A 3 12.82 -4.00 -20.28
CA GLU A 3 12.02 -3.15 -21.16
C GLU A 3 11.97 -1.70 -20.68
N SER A 4 12.24 -1.44 -19.38
CA SER A 4 12.25 -0.10 -18.78
C SER A 4 13.52 0.66 -19.15
N ILE A 5 13.39 1.68 -20.02
CA ILE A 5 14.48 2.55 -20.49
C ILE A 5 14.14 4.02 -20.25
N GLY A 6 15.17 4.87 -20.15
CA GLY A 6 15.01 6.31 -19.93
C GLY A 6 14.86 6.69 -18.47
N THR A 7 14.12 7.75 -18.21
CA THR A 7 13.91 8.31 -16.86
C THR A 7 12.44 8.32 -16.45
N LYS A 8 12.20 8.45 -15.16
CA LYS A 8 10.86 8.56 -14.56
C LYS A 8 10.86 9.65 -13.50
N LEU A 9 9.84 10.50 -13.52
CA LEU A 9 9.52 11.36 -12.39
C LEU A 9 8.83 10.54 -11.30
N ILE A 10 9.38 10.58 -10.09
CA ILE A 10 8.80 9.95 -8.91
C ILE A 10 8.52 11.00 -7.84
N SER A 11 7.44 10.83 -7.12
CA SER A 11 7.08 11.65 -5.97
C SER A 11 7.31 10.86 -4.68
N VAL A 12 8.27 11.27 -3.86
CA VAL A 12 8.58 10.65 -2.57
C VAL A 12 8.00 11.51 -1.45
N ALA A 13 7.20 10.90 -0.58
CA ALA A 13 6.51 11.55 0.52
C ALA A 13 6.53 10.69 1.79
N GLY A 14 5.99 11.22 2.89
CA GLY A 14 5.92 10.55 4.18
C GLY A 14 7.12 10.84 5.08
N ASN A 15 7.59 9.83 5.80
CA ASN A 15 8.60 10.00 6.85
C ASN A 15 10.04 10.01 6.32
N VAL A 16 10.31 10.76 5.26
CA VAL A 16 11.65 11.01 4.70
C VAL A 16 12.13 12.41 5.03
N ASN A 17 13.46 12.60 5.09
CA ASN A 17 14.05 13.89 5.44
C ASN A 17 13.83 14.96 4.36
N ARG A 18 13.78 14.58 3.08
CA ARG A 18 13.59 15.49 1.94
C ARG A 18 12.49 14.95 1.03
N PRO A 19 11.20 15.15 1.37
CA PRO A 19 10.11 14.82 0.46
C PRO A 19 10.17 15.70 -0.79
N GLY A 20 9.79 15.15 -1.94
CA GLY A 20 9.83 15.90 -3.20
C GLY A 20 9.59 15.04 -4.43
N VAL A 21 9.76 15.68 -5.58
CA VAL A 21 9.71 15.02 -6.89
C VAL A 21 11.13 14.92 -7.44
N PHE A 22 11.52 13.72 -7.84
CA PHE A 22 12.85 13.41 -8.35
C PHE A 22 12.74 12.78 -9.73
N GLU A 23 13.60 13.19 -10.65
CA GLU A 23 13.80 12.46 -11.90
C GLU A 23 14.90 11.42 -11.70
N ILE A 24 14.59 10.17 -11.96
CA ILE A 24 15.53 9.06 -11.83
C ILE A 24 15.65 8.27 -13.12
N PRO A 25 16.83 7.75 -13.46
CA PRO A 25 16.96 6.70 -14.47
C PRO A 25 16.25 5.43 -13.99
N PHE A 26 15.59 4.70 -14.90
CA PHE A 26 15.14 3.34 -14.55
C PHE A 26 16.34 2.47 -14.19
N GLY A 27 16.18 1.63 -13.16
CA GLY A 27 17.26 0.82 -12.58
C GLY A 27 17.91 1.41 -11.34
N THR A 28 17.67 2.69 -11.02
CA THR A 28 18.01 3.24 -9.70
C THR A 28 17.30 2.43 -8.61
N THR A 29 18.00 1.99 -7.58
CA THR A 29 17.41 1.18 -6.52
C THR A 29 16.48 2.01 -5.62
N VAL A 30 15.51 1.35 -4.99
CA VAL A 30 14.65 2.00 -3.98
C VAL A 30 15.51 2.59 -2.86
N ARG A 31 16.62 1.95 -2.49
CA ARG A 31 17.57 2.44 -1.49
C ARG A 31 18.19 3.78 -1.89
N GLU A 32 18.74 3.87 -3.09
CA GLU A 32 19.33 5.12 -3.61
C GLU A 32 18.29 6.24 -3.64
N ILE A 33 17.05 5.94 -4.05
CA ILE A 33 15.96 6.91 -4.04
C ILE A 33 15.70 7.45 -2.62
N LEU A 34 15.57 6.55 -1.65
CA LEU A 34 15.20 6.95 -0.28
C LEU A 34 16.35 7.58 0.48
N TYR A 35 17.57 7.07 0.36
CA TYR A 35 18.69 7.53 1.19
C TYR A 35 19.51 8.62 0.51
N ASP A 36 19.81 8.51 -0.79
CA ASP A 36 20.67 9.49 -1.47
C ASP A 36 19.84 10.70 -1.93
N LEU A 37 18.66 10.48 -2.53
CA LEU A 37 17.83 11.56 -3.03
C LEU A 37 16.91 12.15 -1.95
N ALA A 38 16.13 11.30 -1.25
CA ALA A 38 15.22 11.76 -0.21
C ALA A 38 15.86 11.94 1.17
N GLY A 39 17.19 11.73 1.30
CA GLY A 39 17.97 12.05 2.49
C GLY A 39 17.77 11.11 3.68
N GLY A 40 17.24 9.91 3.44
CA GLY A 40 16.97 8.90 4.47
C GLY A 40 15.66 9.14 5.23
N ILE A 41 15.43 8.29 6.21
CA ILE A 41 14.21 8.29 7.03
C ILE A 41 14.36 9.30 8.18
N GLN A 42 13.31 10.03 8.49
CA GLN A 42 13.31 11.00 9.58
C GLN A 42 13.77 10.38 10.90
N HIS A 43 14.73 11.03 11.56
CA HIS A 43 15.29 10.60 12.84
C HIS A 43 15.92 9.19 12.81
N ASP A 44 16.41 8.74 11.65
CA ASP A 44 17.02 7.42 11.44
C ASP A 44 16.13 6.24 11.90
N ARG A 45 14.79 6.42 11.81
CA ARG A 45 13.83 5.40 12.20
C ARG A 45 13.74 4.27 11.19
N LYS A 46 13.20 3.15 11.64
CA LYS A 46 12.96 2.00 10.77
C LYS A 46 11.77 2.25 9.86
N ILE A 47 11.89 1.78 8.63
CA ILE A 47 10.76 1.73 7.69
C ILE A 47 9.77 0.68 8.19
N GLN A 48 8.51 1.08 8.37
CA GLN A 48 7.41 0.18 8.63
C GLN A 48 6.87 -0.41 7.33
N LEU A 49 6.59 0.48 6.37
CA LEU A 49 6.16 0.09 5.03
C LEU A 49 6.46 1.20 4.01
N ILE A 50 6.47 0.82 2.75
CA ILE A 50 6.53 1.74 1.60
C ILE A 50 5.36 1.40 0.69
N GLN A 51 4.52 2.40 0.37
CA GLN A 51 3.46 2.27 -0.61
C GLN A 51 3.94 2.79 -1.97
N PHE A 52 3.73 1.99 -3.02
CA PHE A 52 4.14 2.29 -4.39
C PHE A 52 2.94 2.52 -5.29
N GLY A 53 3.00 3.54 -6.15
CA GLY A 53 1.99 3.79 -7.18
C GLY A 53 0.83 4.69 -6.74
N GLY A 54 0.95 5.37 -5.58
CA GLY A 54 -0.09 6.23 -5.01
C GLY A 54 -1.07 5.46 -4.11
N ALA A 55 -2.17 6.08 -3.70
CA ALA A 55 -3.13 5.52 -2.73
C ALA A 55 -3.72 4.18 -3.16
N SER A 56 -3.93 3.96 -4.47
CA SER A 56 -4.41 2.71 -5.06
C SER A 56 -3.32 1.66 -5.26
N GLY A 57 -2.11 1.95 -4.82
CA GLY A 57 -0.95 1.10 -5.01
C GLY A 57 -0.86 -0.05 -4.01
N LYS A 58 0.29 -0.70 -4.03
CA LYS A 58 0.60 -1.82 -3.15
C LYS A 58 1.70 -1.43 -2.17
N ILE A 59 1.81 -2.16 -1.08
CA ILE A 59 2.84 -1.94 -0.07
C ILE A 59 3.88 -3.05 -0.06
N ALA A 60 5.08 -2.69 0.38
CA ALA A 60 6.17 -3.59 0.71
C ALA A 60 6.81 -3.16 2.03
N ASP A 61 7.57 -4.05 2.66
CA ASP A 61 8.44 -3.74 3.78
C ASP A 61 9.84 -3.31 3.30
N ALA A 62 10.78 -3.16 4.22
CA ALA A 62 12.14 -2.73 3.92
C ALA A 62 12.96 -3.73 3.07
N SER A 63 12.48 -4.96 2.85
CA SER A 63 13.18 -5.94 2.00
C SER A 63 13.26 -5.50 0.54
N ILE A 64 12.40 -4.56 0.11
CA ILE A 64 12.37 -4.04 -1.25
C ILE A 64 13.51 -3.04 -1.56
N LEU A 65 14.28 -2.61 -0.56
CA LEU A 65 15.23 -1.51 -0.70
C LEU A 65 16.27 -1.70 -1.82
N ASP A 66 16.74 -2.92 -2.04
CA ASP A 66 17.75 -3.21 -3.06
C ASP A 66 17.14 -3.59 -4.42
N THR A 67 15.81 -3.46 -4.58
CA THR A 67 15.11 -3.70 -5.84
C THR A 67 15.30 -2.50 -6.76
N PRO A 68 15.70 -2.72 -8.05
CA PRO A 68 15.74 -1.67 -9.04
C PRO A 68 14.33 -1.11 -9.32
N TYR A 69 14.22 0.20 -9.44
CA TYR A 69 12.97 0.87 -9.78
C TYR A 69 12.73 0.76 -11.30
N THR A 70 12.17 -0.39 -11.69
CA THR A 70 11.74 -0.68 -13.05
C THR A 70 10.31 -1.24 -13.02
N TYR A 71 9.63 -1.28 -14.15
CA TYR A 71 8.29 -1.91 -14.21
C TYR A 71 8.36 -3.40 -13.94
N GLU A 72 9.42 -4.06 -14.40
CA GLU A 72 9.61 -5.50 -14.30
C GLU A 72 9.97 -5.92 -12.87
N ASP A 73 10.99 -5.27 -12.31
CA ASP A 73 11.52 -5.65 -11.00
C ASP A 73 10.51 -5.35 -9.88
N LEU A 74 9.85 -4.17 -9.92
CA LEU A 74 8.81 -3.84 -8.95
C LEU A 74 7.60 -4.76 -9.08
N ARG A 75 7.23 -5.17 -10.30
CA ARG A 75 6.16 -6.17 -10.49
C ARG A 75 6.57 -7.53 -9.92
N ALA A 76 7.80 -7.97 -10.15
CA ALA A 76 8.34 -9.21 -9.59
C ALA A 76 8.38 -9.17 -8.05
N ALA A 77 8.69 -8.00 -7.46
CA ALA A 77 8.63 -7.76 -6.02
C ALA A 77 7.20 -7.59 -5.46
N GLY A 78 6.18 -7.71 -6.31
CA GLY A 78 4.77 -7.67 -5.90
C GLY A 78 4.14 -6.28 -5.76
N VAL A 79 4.87 -5.21 -6.11
CA VAL A 79 4.39 -3.82 -6.12
C VAL A 79 4.29 -3.28 -7.55
N MET A 80 4.11 -1.98 -7.74
CA MET A 80 3.99 -1.38 -9.07
C MET A 80 4.58 0.02 -9.12
N VAL A 81 5.05 0.44 -10.28
CA VAL A 81 5.44 1.83 -10.53
C VAL A 81 4.24 2.78 -10.42
N GLY A 82 3.11 2.41 -11.02
CA GLY A 82 1.87 3.19 -11.01
C GLY A 82 2.09 4.64 -11.45
N SER A 83 1.58 5.59 -10.67
CA SER A 83 1.76 7.03 -10.91
C SER A 83 3.20 7.53 -10.66
N GLY A 84 4.06 6.71 -10.08
CA GLY A 84 5.38 7.12 -9.59
C GLY A 84 5.37 7.66 -8.15
N GLY A 85 4.24 7.57 -7.47
CA GLY A 85 4.15 7.92 -6.04
C GLY A 85 4.82 6.86 -5.16
N MET A 86 5.60 7.30 -4.19
CA MET A 86 6.22 6.48 -3.16
C MET A 86 5.97 7.14 -1.80
N LEU A 87 5.16 6.51 -0.95
CA LEU A 87 4.88 6.99 0.40
C LEU A 87 5.58 6.10 1.42
N VAL A 88 6.44 6.70 2.22
CA VAL A 88 7.25 6.01 3.23
C VAL A 88 6.65 6.23 4.61
N ILE A 89 6.38 5.16 5.32
CA ILE A 89 5.84 5.15 6.69
C ILE A 89 6.86 4.51 7.62
N ASP A 90 7.18 5.19 8.70
CA ASP A 90 8.09 4.70 9.74
C ASP A 90 7.36 3.92 10.85
N GLU A 91 8.13 3.31 11.74
CA GLU A 91 7.66 2.42 12.82
C GLU A 91 6.71 3.08 13.84
N ARG A 92 6.48 4.40 13.79
CA ARG A 92 5.52 5.09 14.67
C ARG A 92 4.08 4.87 14.28
N THR A 93 3.83 4.60 12.99
CA THR A 93 2.47 4.34 12.50
C THR A 93 2.28 2.84 12.34
N SER A 94 1.27 2.30 12.99
CA SER A 94 0.93 0.89 12.82
C SER A 94 0.43 0.62 11.40
N VAL A 95 0.69 -0.59 10.90
CA VAL A 95 0.16 -1.03 9.60
C VAL A 95 -1.36 -0.95 9.57
N LEU A 96 -2.02 -1.31 10.67
CA LEU A 96 -3.49 -1.26 10.77
C LEU A 96 -4.02 0.16 10.68
N ASP A 97 -3.40 1.13 11.37
CA ASP A 97 -3.82 2.53 11.27
C ASP A 97 -3.62 3.09 9.87
N PHE A 98 -2.51 2.73 9.22
CA PHE A 98 -2.28 3.08 7.81
C PHE A 98 -3.36 2.51 6.89
N LEU A 99 -3.73 1.24 7.06
CA LEU A 99 -4.79 0.61 6.27
C LEU A 99 -6.15 1.28 6.49
N ARG A 100 -6.45 1.66 7.73
CA ARG A 100 -7.69 2.37 8.08
C ARG A 100 -7.76 3.74 7.38
N MET A 101 -6.69 4.53 7.45
CA MET A 101 -6.62 5.83 6.76
C MET A 101 -6.74 5.68 5.24
N ASN A 102 -6.06 4.70 4.65
CA ASN A 102 -6.13 4.44 3.22
C ASN A 102 -7.54 3.99 2.78
N GLN A 103 -8.18 3.14 3.58
CA GLN A 103 -9.54 2.67 3.30
C GLN A 103 -10.59 3.79 3.47
N GLU A 104 -10.41 4.67 4.47
CA GLU A 104 -11.27 5.84 4.66
C GLU A 104 -11.22 6.77 3.46
N PHE A 105 -10.02 7.06 2.95
CA PHE A 105 -9.84 7.82 1.72
C PHE A 105 -10.66 7.23 0.56
N PHE A 106 -10.59 5.92 0.30
CA PHE A 106 -11.37 5.30 -0.78
C PHE A 106 -12.87 5.32 -0.54
N TRP A 107 -13.32 5.24 0.71
CA TRP A 107 -14.72 5.36 1.06
C TRP A 107 -15.24 6.77 0.80
N GLU A 108 -14.49 7.81 1.18
CA GLU A 108 -14.85 9.21 0.97
C GLU A 108 -14.82 9.61 -0.51
N GLU A 109 -13.81 9.15 -1.27
CA GLU A 109 -13.65 9.46 -2.70
C GLU A 109 -14.54 8.63 -3.62
N SER A 110 -15.27 7.65 -3.08
CA SER A 110 -16.21 6.86 -3.88
C SER A 110 -17.37 7.73 -4.36
N CYS A 111 -17.60 7.77 -5.68
CA CYS A 111 -18.75 8.46 -6.25
C CYS A 111 -20.10 7.84 -5.90
N GLY A 112 -20.12 6.65 -5.26
CA GLY A 112 -21.32 5.93 -4.83
C GLY A 112 -22.12 5.24 -5.95
N GLN A 113 -21.68 5.33 -7.22
CA GLN A 113 -22.46 4.85 -8.37
C GLN A 113 -22.62 3.33 -8.36
N CYS A 114 -21.55 2.56 -8.22
CA CYS A 114 -21.63 1.11 -8.28
C CYS A 114 -21.59 0.46 -6.89
N THR A 115 -22.45 -0.52 -6.69
CA THR A 115 -22.59 -1.23 -5.41
C THR A 115 -21.28 -1.85 -4.91
N PRO A 116 -20.46 -2.53 -5.74
CA PRO A 116 -19.22 -3.13 -5.25
C PRO A 116 -18.27 -2.12 -4.60
N CYS A 117 -18.09 -0.95 -5.20
CA CYS A 117 -17.24 0.11 -4.67
C CYS A 117 -17.88 0.78 -3.43
N ARG A 118 -19.15 1.22 -3.53
CA ARG A 118 -19.85 1.92 -2.45
C ARG A 118 -19.93 1.07 -1.18
N GLU A 119 -20.49 -0.13 -1.29
CA GLU A 119 -20.68 -1.01 -0.14
C GLU A 119 -19.36 -1.70 0.26
N GLY A 120 -18.51 -2.05 -0.72
CA GLY A 120 -17.24 -2.72 -0.45
C GLY A 120 -16.28 -1.87 0.38
N ASN A 121 -16.10 -0.60 0.01
CA ASN A 121 -15.24 0.31 0.80
C ASN A 121 -15.79 0.50 2.23
N LEU A 122 -17.10 0.66 2.39
CA LEU A 122 -17.73 0.80 3.70
C LEU A 122 -17.52 -0.45 4.57
N HIS A 123 -17.78 -1.63 4.02
CA HIS A 123 -17.67 -2.88 4.78
C HIS A 123 -16.23 -3.22 5.14
N ILE A 124 -15.26 -2.97 4.24
CA ILE A 124 -13.84 -3.15 4.56
C ILE A 124 -13.43 -2.19 5.69
N LYS A 125 -13.86 -0.92 5.63
CA LYS A 125 -13.60 0.08 6.69
C LYS A 125 -14.14 -0.41 8.05
N ILE A 126 -15.38 -0.89 8.10
CA ILE A 126 -16.01 -1.42 9.32
C ILE A 126 -15.19 -2.59 9.89
N ILE A 127 -14.71 -3.51 9.04
CA ILE A 127 -13.92 -4.65 9.49
C ILE A 127 -12.55 -4.20 10.03
N LEU A 128 -11.87 -3.26 9.36
CA LEU A 128 -10.63 -2.69 9.86
C LEU A 128 -10.81 -1.95 11.20
N ASP A 129 -11.95 -1.28 11.40
CA ASP A 129 -12.29 -0.66 12.69
C ASP A 129 -12.55 -1.72 13.77
N LYS A 130 -13.20 -2.84 13.45
CA LYS A 130 -13.31 -3.99 14.36
C LYS A 130 -11.95 -4.58 14.73
N MET A 131 -11.01 -4.67 13.75
CA MET A 131 -9.64 -5.12 14.02
C MET A 131 -8.94 -4.19 15.01
N ALA A 132 -9.05 -2.88 14.82
CA ALA A 132 -8.48 -1.89 15.73
C ALA A 132 -9.09 -1.94 17.14
N ALA A 133 -10.38 -2.26 17.25
CA ALA A 133 -11.08 -2.44 18.50
C ALA A 133 -10.84 -3.83 19.16
N GLY A 134 -10.13 -4.74 18.49
CA GLY A 134 -9.90 -6.11 18.98
C GLY A 134 -11.16 -7.00 18.97
N THR A 135 -12.18 -6.63 18.18
CA THR A 135 -13.48 -7.33 18.12
C THR A 135 -13.71 -8.07 16.82
N ALA A 136 -12.75 -7.99 15.87
CA ALA A 136 -12.83 -8.70 14.61
C ALA A 136 -12.72 -10.22 14.81
N THR A 137 -13.39 -10.98 13.97
CA THR A 137 -13.40 -12.43 13.94
C THR A 137 -12.69 -12.97 12.69
N ARG A 138 -12.35 -14.26 12.68
CA ARG A 138 -11.85 -14.94 11.46
C ARG A 138 -12.85 -14.85 10.30
N GLU A 139 -14.13 -14.86 10.61
CA GLU A 139 -15.18 -14.71 9.59
C GLU A 139 -15.17 -13.31 8.99
N ASP A 140 -14.97 -12.26 9.80
CA ASP A 140 -14.81 -10.88 9.30
C ASP A 140 -13.66 -10.80 8.30
N ILE A 141 -12.51 -11.41 8.58
CA ILE A 141 -11.35 -11.44 7.64
C ILE A 141 -11.71 -12.18 6.35
N ALA A 142 -12.37 -13.33 6.45
CA ALA A 142 -12.80 -14.09 5.27
C ALA A 142 -13.79 -13.31 4.41
N ILE A 143 -14.73 -12.59 5.02
CA ILE A 143 -15.69 -11.71 4.34
C ILE A 143 -14.94 -10.55 3.67
N MET A 144 -14.01 -9.89 4.36
CA MET A 144 -13.21 -8.79 3.83
C MET A 144 -12.44 -9.18 2.56
N ILE A 145 -11.84 -10.37 2.53
CA ILE A 145 -11.16 -10.92 1.34
C ILE A 145 -12.15 -11.13 0.19
N LYS A 146 -13.34 -11.66 0.46
CA LYS A 146 -14.38 -11.85 -0.57
C LYS A 146 -14.84 -10.52 -1.14
N ILE A 147 -15.10 -9.53 -0.29
CA ILE A 147 -15.51 -8.19 -0.71
C ILE A 147 -14.40 -7.56 -1.59
N ALA A 148 -13.14 -7.61 -1.17
CA ALA A 148 -12.01 -7.10 -1.92
C ALA A 148 -11.93 -7.71 -3.33
N ARG A 149 -12.15 -9.02 -3.46
CA ARG A 149 -12.20 -9.70 -4.76
C ARG A 149 -13.37 -9.25 -5.63
N VAL A 150 -14.57 -9.12 -5.04
CA VAL A 150 -15.74 -8.64 -5.77
C VAL A 150 -15.51 -7.21 -6.28
N MET A 151 -14.95 -6.34 -5.45
CA MET A 151 -14.60 -4.96 -5.84
C MET A 151 -13.67 -4.93 -7.04
N SER A 152 -12.59 -5.71 -7.01
CA SER A 152 -11.60 -5.73 -8.11
C SER A 152 -12.15 -6.27 -9.44
N MET A 153 -13.20 -7.10 -9.40
CA MET A 153 -13.76 -7.77 -10.59
C MET A 153 -15.00 -7.09 -11.15
N SER A 154 -15.72 -6.30 -10.35
CA SER A 154 -17.05 -5.82 -10.70
C SER A 154 -17.30 -4.34 -10.44
N SER A 155 -16.33 -3.58 -9.95
CA SER A 155 -16.41 -2.12 -9.92
C SER A 155 -16.36 -1.54 -11.34
N LEU A 156 -17.03 -0.39 -11.54
CA LEU A 156 -17.16 0.21 -12.87
C LEU A 156 -15.99 1.09 -13.29
N CYS A 157 -15.04 1.36 -12.38
CA CYS A 157 -13.88 2.21 -12.69
C CYS A 157 -12.68 1.84 -11.82
N GLY A 158 -11.52 2.37 -12.19
CA GLY A 158 -10.23 2.09 -11.53
C GLY A 158 -10.20 2.39 -10.03
N LEU A 159 -11.00 3.35 -9.53
CA LEU A 159 -11.05 3.60 -8.08
C LEU A 159 -11.52 2.34 -7.33
N GLY A 160 -12.68 1.81 -7.67
CA GLY A 160 -13.23 0.63 -7.00
C GLY A 160 -12.45 -0.65 -7.30
N GLU A 161 -11.91 -0.79 -8.53
CA GLU A 161 -11.09 -1.96 -8.91
C GLU A 161 -9.77 -2.03 -8.14
N THR A 162 -9.22 -0.90 -7.68
CA THR A 162 -7.90 -0.83 -7.06
C THR A 162 -7.89 -0.46 -5.57
N ALA A 163 -9.00 0.00 -5.01
CA ALA A 163 -9.12 0.41 -3.60
C ALA A 163 -8.62 -0.66 -2.60
N GLN A 164 -8.77 -1.93 -2.94
CA GLN A 164 -8.35 -3.06 -2.12
C GLN A 164 -6.87 -3.45 -2.29
N ASN A 165 -6.11 -2.86 -3.22
CA ASN A 165 -4.73 -3.28 -3.52
C ASN A 165 -3.80 -3.17 -2.31
N THR A 166 -3.89 -2.06 -1.58
CA THR A 166 -3.10 -1.82 -0.37
C THR A 166 -3.39 -2.88 0.69
N LEU A 167 -4.67 -3.15 0.95
CA LEU A 167 -5.12 -4.18 1.87
C LEU A 167 -4.62 -5.57 1.47
N MET A 168 -4.82 -5.96 0.21
CA MET A 168 -4.45 -7.29 -0.27
C MET A 168 -2.93 -7.51 -0.30
N SER A 169 -2.15 -6.44 -0.51
CA SER A 169 -0.69 -6.51 -0.37
C SER A 169 -0.26 -6.58 1.09
N ALA A 170 -0.93 -5.85 1.99
CA ALA A 170 -0.67 -5.92 3.43
C ALA A 170 -0.87 -7.33 4.00
N MET A 171 -1.89 -8.06 3.56
CA MET A 171 -2.12 -9.44 3.98
C MET A 171 -0.96 -10.39 3.60
N LYS A 172 -0.21 -10.06 2.55
CA LYS A 172 0.96 -10.85 2.12
C LYS A 172 2.23 -10.46 2.88
N VAL A 173 2.41 -9.16 3.10
CA VAL A 173 3.63 -8.61 3.73
C VAL A 173 3.56 -8.74 5.26
N PHE A 174 2.36 -8.61 5.84
CA PHE A 174 2.10 -8.64 7.30
C PHE A 174 1.02 -9.66 7.65
N PRO A 175 1.20 -10.97 7.37
CA PRO A 175 0.17 -11.98 7.57
C PRO A 175 -0.29 -12.08 9.03
N ASP A 176 0.62 -11.89 9.99
CA ASP A 176 0.32 -11.97 11.43
C ASP A 176 -0.72 -10.93 11.89
N LEU A 177 -0.82 -9.79 11.19
CA LEU A 177 -1.84 -8.78 11.48
C LEU A 177 -3.27 -9.31 11.27
N PHE A 178 -3.44 -10.27 10.38
CA PHE A 178 -4.73 -10.82 9.97
C PHE A 178 -5.02 -12.21 10.58
N ASP A 179 -4.08 -12.77 11.35
CA ASP A 179 -4.30 -14.02 12.10
C ASP A 179 -5.04 -13.74 13.41
N ILE A 180 -6.36 -13.56 13.29
CA ILE A 180 -7.25 -13.27 14.41
C ILE A 180 -7.68 -14.57 15.07
N GLY A 181 -7.27 -14.76 16.33
CA GLY A 181 -7.63 -15.92 17.16
C GLY A 181 -6.56 -17.00 17.29
N GLY A 182 -5.34 -16.75 16.82
CA GLY A 182 -4.15 -17.45 17.30
C GLY A 182 -3.84 -16.96 18.72
N ALA A 183 -3.77 -17.86 19.68
CA ALA A 183 -3.35 -17.52 21.03
C ALA A 183 -2.00 -16.80 20.95
N ARG A 184 -1.95 -15.55 21.41
CA ARG A 184 -0.66 -14.92 21.74
C ARG A 184 -0.13 -15.71 22.94
N ALA A 185 0.83 -16.61 22.67
CA ALA A 185 1.60 -17.28 23.67
C ALA A 185 2.53 -16.31 24.38
#